data_6d4f467b3c3ac3f2eecfbec34074df48
#
_entry.id   6d4f467b3c3ac3f2eecfbec34074df48
#
_cell.length_a   1.000
_cell.length_b   1.000
_cell.length_c   1.000
_cell.angle_alpha   90.00
_cell.angle_beta   90.00
_cell.angle_gamma   90.00
#
_symmetry.space_group_name_H-M   'P 1'
#
loop_
_entity.id
_entity.type
_entity.pdbx_description
1 polymer ?
#
loop_
_entity_poly.entity_id
_entity_poly.type
_entity_poly.pdbx_seq_one_letter_code
_entity_poly.pdbx_strand_id
1 'polypeptide(L)'
;MKLLEGKKALIFGVANNRSIAWAVAQVFKNAGAEVGVSYAGEILRRRVEPLAESIGCDFVEECDVSKDEDINAVADKAKEYFGKIDILVHSIGFADRSELRGPFYNTSRAGFHLAMDISVYSFIGLARAFQPLMNEGGAMVTMTYHGSTKVTPNYNVMGIAKAALEASTRYLAFDFGKEKIRVNAISAGPIRTLAAMGVGDFKTMYKAFEDMAPLHENVTTEDVANAALFLCSDMSARTTGEILYVDSGYNIMGVPEAVPE
;
A
#
# COMPACT_ATOMS: atom_id res chain seq x y z
N MET A 1 24.72 -7.69 -0.69
CA MET A 1 24.67 -6.21 -0.66
C MET A 1 23.33 -5.83 -0.10
N LYS A 2 23.30 -5.03 0.96
CA LYS A 2 22.03 -4.62 1.59
C LYS A 2 21.55 -3.34 0.88
N LEU A 3 20.49 -3.46 0.08
CA LEU A 3 19.99 -2.38 -0.80
C LEU A 3 19.49 -1.14 -0.05
N LEU A 4 19.12 -1.29 1.23
CA LEU A 4 18.61 -0.21 2.08
C LEU A 4 19.51 0.03 3.31
N GLU A 5 20.79 -0.33 3.24
CA GLU A 5 21.72 -0.09 4.37
C GLU A 5 21.75 1.38 4.77
N GLY A 6 21.50 1.66 6.04
CA GLY A 6 21.46 3.02 6.59
C GLY A 6 20.23 3.85 6.23
N LYS A 7 19.27 3.31 5.47
CA LYS A 7 18.00 3.96 5.16
C LYS A 7 17.00 3.80 6.30
N LYS A 8 16.17 4.79 6.50
CA LYS A 8 15.09 4.83 7.51
C LYS A 8 13.74 4.77 6.82
N ALA A 9 12.95 3.73 7.13
CA ALA A 9 11.68 3.46 6.47
C ALA A 9 10.52 3.45 7.48
N LEU A 10 9.45 4.17 7.17
CA LEU A 10 8.22 4.15 7.96
C LEU A 10 7.09 3.55 7.12
N ILE A 11 6.42 2.51 7.67
CA ILE A 11 5.46 1.69 6.95
C ILE A 11 4.11 1.76 7.66
N PHE A 12 3.12 2.33 6.98
CA PHE A 12 1.76 2.48 7.46
C PHE A 12 0.85 1.34 7.00
N GLY A 13 0.02 0.84 7.92
CA GLY A 13 -1.03 -0.12 7.62
C GLY A 13 -0.71 -1.57 7.97
N VAL A 14 0.17 -1.81 8.94
CA VAL A 14 0.38 -3.16 9.48
C VAL A 14 -0.85 -3.57 10.30
N ALA A 15 -1.46 -4.71 9.95
CA ALA A 15 -2.64 -5.23 10.64
C ALA A 15 -2.40 -6.63 11.26
N ASN A 16 -1.60 -7.45 10.62
CA ASN A 16 -1.20 -8.78 11.07
C ASN A 16 -0.05 -9.32 10.18
N ASN A 17 0.37 -10.55 10.43
CA ASN A 17 1.44 -11.24 9.69
C ASN A 17 1.12 -11.56 8.21
N ARG A 18 -0.09 -11.30 7.74
CA ARG A 18 -0.52 -11.51 6.35
C ARG A 18 -0.68 -10.19 5.58
N SER A 19 -0.48 -9.04 6.21
CA SER A 19 -0.57 -7.74 5.54
C SER A 19 0.63 -7.51 4.63
N ILE A 20 0.40 -6.86 3.49
CA ILE A 20 1.48 -6.42 2.59
C ILE A 20 2.46 -5.53 3.35
N ALA A 21 1.95 -4.59 4.17
CA ALA A 21 2.78 -3.73 5.01
C ALA A 21 3.77 -4.52 5.88
N TRP A 22 3.35 -5.66 6.45
CA TRP A 22 4.22 -6.49 7.25
C TRP A 22 5.33 -7.15 6.43
N ALA A 23 5.00 -7.70 5.27
CA ALA A 23 6.00 -8.28 4.37
C ALA A 23 7.03 -7.22 3.93
N VAL A 24 6.57 -6.00 3.62
CA VAL A 24 7.45 -4.86 3.31
C VAL A 24 8.38 -4.56 4.48
N ALA A 25 7.87 -4.52 5.72
CA ALA A 25 8.68 -4.28 6.91
C ALA A 25 9.81 -5.33 7.06
N GLN A 26 9.47 -6.61 6.88
CA GLN A 26 10.43 -7.70 6.95
C GLN A 26 11.51 -7.62 5.84
N VAL A 27 11.08 -7.40 4.59
CA VAL A 27 11.99 -7.29 3.44
C VAL A 27 12.93 -6.08 3.59
N PHE A 28 12.40 -4.94 4.03
CA PHE A 28 13.20 -3.73 4.24
C PHE A 28 14.20 -3.89 5.38
N LYS A 29 13.78 -4.50 6.49
CA LYS A 29 14.69 -4.83 7.60
C LYS A 29 15.83 -5.74 7.15
N ASN A 30 15.51 -6.80 6.40
CA ASN A 30 16.49 -7.73 5.84
C ASN A 30 17.43 -7.03 4.83
N ALA A 31 16.93 -6.02 4.11
CA ALA A 31 17.71 -5.19 3.19
C ALA A 31 18.57 -4.13 3.89
N GLY A 32 18.54 -4.04 5.22
CA GLY A 32 19.41 -3.18 6.04
C GLY A 32 18.78 -1.88 6.49
N ALA A 33 17.49 -1.66 6.25
CA ALA A 33 16.80 -0.47 6.74
C ALA A 33 16.57 -0.50 8.25
N GLU A 34 16.59 0.68 8.87
CA GLU A 34 15.93 0.93 10.14
C GLU A 34 14.43 1.13 9.85
N VAL A 35 13.57 0.29 10.46
CA VAL A 35 12.16 0.22 10.13
C VAL A 35 11.30 0.68 11.30
N GLY A 36 10.33 1.56 11.03
CA GLY A 36 9.20 1.86 11.88
C GLY A 36 7.89 1.36 11.25
N VAL A 37 6.91 1.01 12.06
CA VAL A 37 5.60 0.55 11.61
C VAL A 37 4.47 1.30 12.29
N SER A 38 3.34 1.42 11.59
CA SER A 38 2.11 1.99 12.12
C SER A 38 0.93 1.04 11.92
N TYR A 39 -0.01 1.10 12.85
CA TYR A 39 -1.26 0.35 12.86
C TYR A 39 -2.43 1.26 13.25
N ALA A 40 -3.67 0.81 13.03
CA ALA A 40 -4.88 1.58 13.36
C ALA A 40 -5.68 0.88 14.48
N GLY A 41 -5.75 1.50 15.66
CA GLY A 41 -6.59 1.11 16.77
C GLY A 41 -6.05 -0.03 17.65
N GLU A 42 -6.45 -0.01 18.91
CA GLU A 42 -6.00 -0.90 19.97
C GLU A 42 -6.14 -2.41 19.66
N ILE A 43 -7.14 -2.79 18.84
CA ILE A 43 -7.34 -4.20 18.45
C ILE A 43 -6.15 -4.71 17.65
N LEU A 44 -5.56 -3.88 16.79
CA LEU A 44 -4.40 -4.24 15.99
C LEU A 44 -3.10 -4.17 16.79
N ARG A 45 -3.00 -3.30 17.77
CA ARG A 45 -1.84 -3.18 18.65
C ARG A 45 -1.32 -4.52 19.14
N ARG A 46 -2.21 -5.32 19.75
CA ARG A 46 -1.89 -6.64 20.31
C ARG A 46 -1.34 -7.64 19.29
N ARG A 47 -1.56 -7.39 17.99
CA ARG A 47 -1.06 -8.22 16.90
C ARG A 47 0.23 -7.67 16.33
N VAL A 48 0.38 -6.35 16.29
CA VAL A 48 1.48 -5.66 15.61
C VAL A 48 2.71 -5.56 16.51
N GLU A 49 2.55 -5.24 17.81
CA GLU A 49 3.67 -5.14 18.74
C GLU A 49 4.55 -6.41 18.77
N PRO A 50 4.01 -7.65 18.92
CA PRO A 50 4.85 -8.85 18.91
C PRO A 50 5.53 -9.11 17.56
N LEU A 51 4.89 -8.70 16.44
CA LEU A 51 5.50 -8.79 15.12
C LEU A 51 6.68 -7.82 15.00
N ALA A 52 6.50 -6.57 15.38
CA ALA A 52 7.54 -5.56 15.36
C ALA A 52 8.74 -5.98 16.22
N GLU A 53 8.50 -6.48 17.43
CA GLU A 53 9.53 -7.02 18.32
C GLU A 53 10.31 -8.15 17.63
N SER A 54 9.64 -9.05 16.89
CA SER A 54 10.28 -10.19 16.23
C SER A 54 11.33 -9.82 15.19
N ILE A 55 11.28 -8.58 14.65
CA ILE A 55 12.27 -8.05 13.69
C ILE A 55 13.14 -6.93 14.29
N GLY A 56 13.04 -6.67 15.60
CA GLY A 56 13.76 -5.57 16.26
C GLY A 56 13.36 -4.20 15.70
N CYS A 57 12.04 -3.97 15.59
CA CYS A 57 11.46 -2.69 15.22
C CYS A 57 10.93 -2.00 16.48
N ASP A 58 11.62 -0.93 16.92
CA ASP A 58 11.30 -0.23 18.16
C ASP A 58 10.31 0.93 17.96
N PHE A 59 10.17 1.44 16.73
CA PHE A 59 9.19 2.47 16.41
C PHE A 59 7.87 1.82 15.96
N VAL A 60 6.90 1.80 16.88
CA VAL A 60 5.58 1.15 16.66
C VAL A 60 4.49 2.08 17.13
N GLU A 61 3.78 2.73 16.21
CA GLU A 61 2.87 3.82 16.53
C GLU A 61 1.43 3.56 16.04
N GLU A 62 0.47 3.93 16.88
CA GLU A 62 -0.93 3.98 16.48
C GLU A 62 -1.19 5.22 15.63
N CYS A 63 -1.90 5.06 14.51
CA CYS A 63 -2.30 6.13 13.63
C CYS A 63 -3.65 5.83 12.97
N ASP A 64 -4.66 6.54 13.36
CA ASP A 64 -5.93 6.61 12.63
C ASP A 64 -5.79 7.68 11.54
N VAL A 65 -5.55 7.25 10.30
CA VAL A 65 -5.31 8.16 9.16
C VAL A 65 -6.54 8.97 8.73
N SER A 66 -7.70 8.76 9.34
CA SER A 66 -8.86 9.63 9.18
C SER A 66 -8.78 10.90 10.04
N LYS A 67 -7.71 11.02 10.86
CA LYS A 67 -7.49 12.15 11.77
C LYS A 67 -6.14 12.81 11.47
N ASP A 68 -6.18 14.06 11.07
CA ASP A 68 -4.94 14.84 10.83
C ASP A 68 -4.09 14.96 12.09
N GLU A 69 -4.70 14.97 13.27
CA GLU A 69 -4.02 15.01 14.57
C GLU A 69 -3.15 13.78 14.80
N ASP A 70 -3.68 12.58 14.52
CA ASP A 70 -2.93 11.33 14.66
C ASP A 70 -1.76 11.27 13.66
N ILE A 71 -1.99 11.68 12.42
CA ILE A 71 -0.95 11.75 11.38
C ILE A 71 0.19 12.67 11.84
N ASN A 72 -0.15 13.88 12.33
CA ASN A 72 0.82 14.86 12.79
C ASN A 72 1.57 14.36 14.05
N ALA A 73 0.87 13.73 14.99
CA ALA A 73 1.49 13.16 16.19
C ALA A 73 2.53 12.08 15.86
N VAL A 74 2.23 11.20 14.88
CA VAL A 74 3.18 10.19 14.42
C VAL A 74 4.36 10.84 13.69
N ALA A 75 4.15 11.91 12.93
CA ALA A 75 5.22 12.64 12.27
C ALA A 75 6.16 13.30 13.30
N ASP A 76 5.62 13.89 14.35
CA ASP A 76 6.43 14.48 15.43
C ASP A 76 7.27 13.42 16.16
N LYS A 77 6.68 12.28 16.52
CA LYS A 77 7.41 11.15 17.10
C LYS A 77 8.47 10.59 16.16
N ALA A 78 8.18 10.48 14.87
CA ALA A 78 9.14 10.03 13.87
C ALA A 78 10.31 11.01 13.74
N LYS A 79 10.05 12.33 13.87
CA LYS A 79 11.08 13.35 13.92
C LYS A 79 11.99 13.20 15.14
N GLU A 80 11.42 12.91 16.30
CA GLU A 80 12.19 12.70 17.53
C GLU A 80 13.06 11.43 17.45
N TYR A 81 12.50 10.35 16.91
CA TYR A 81 13.15 9.05 16.84
C TYR A 81 14.17 8.94 15.70
N PHE A 82 13.74 9.26 14.46
CA PHE A 82 14.56 9.11 13.26
C PHE A 82 15.32 10.39 12.87
N GLY A 83 14.86 11.57 13.29
CA GLY A 83 15.27 12.85 12.75
C GLY A 83 14.68 13.08 11.35
N LYS A 84 15.20 12.39 10.37
CA LYS A 84 14.67 12.32 9.00
C LYS A 84 14.47 10.87 8.55
N ILE A 85 13.61 10.67 7.55
CA ILE A 85 13.34 9.37 6.94
C ILE A 85 13.69 9.38 5.45
N ASP A 86 13.96 8.21 4.90
CA ASP A 86 14.23 8.02 3.47
C ASP A 86 13.02 7.45 2.73
N ILE A 87 12.20 6.66 3.42
CA ILE A 87 11.15 5.88 2.79
C ILE A 87 9.86 5.99 3.60
N LEU A 88 8.75 6.26 2.89
CA LEU A 88 7.39 6.18 3.42
C LEU A 88 6.56 5.20 2.60
N VAL A 89 6.00 4.19 3.26
CA VAL A 89 5.12 3.21 2.62
C VAL A 89 3.69 3.37 3.14
N HIS A 90 2.77 3.66 2.24
CA HIS A 90 1.35 3.73 2.50
C HIS A 90 0.67 2.43 2.00
N SER A 91 0.33 1.53 2.93
CA SER A 91 -0.34 0.27 2.62
C SER A 91 -1.70 0.21 3.33
N ILE A 92 -2.52 1.24 3.07
CA ILE A 92 -3.82 1.47 3.69
C ILE A 92 -4.92 1.45 2.64
N GLY A 93 -6.08 0.93 3.01
CA GLY A 93 -7.29 0.99 2.22
C GLY A 93 -8.45 0.41 3.00
N PHE A 94 -9.59 1.11 2.96
CA PHE A 94 -10.79 0.71 3.66
C PHE A 94 -12.06 1.16 2.92
N ALA A 95 -13.06 0.29 2.92
CA ALA A 95 -14.45 0.63 2.63
C ALA A 95 -15.37 -0.28 3.45
N ASP A 96 -16.55 0.19 3.77
CA ASP A 96 -17.57 -0.65 4.40
C ASP A 96 -17.95 -1.80 3.48
N ARG A 97 -18.11 -2.99 4.06
CA ARG A 97 -18.45 -4.21 3.29
C ARG A 97 -19.78 -4.10 2.55
N SER A 98 -20.71 -3.29 3.05
CA SER A 98 -21.99 -3.01 2.39
C SER A 98 -21.80 -2.29 1.06
N GLU A 99 -20.78 -1.45 0.94
CA GLU A 99 -20.44 -0.70 -0.29
C GLU A 99 -19.73 -1.57 -1.35
N LEU A 100 -19.27 -2.76 -0.96
CA LEU A 100 -18.57 -3.73 -1.84
C LEU A 100 -19.51 -4.83 -2.33
N ARG A 101 -20.84 -4.58 -2.32
CA ARG A 101 -21.86 -5.56 -2.74
C ARG A 101 -22.96 -4.91 -3.56
N GLY A 102 -23.50 -5.68 -4.49
CA GLY A 102 -24.60 -5.22 -5.34
C GLY A 102 -24.15 -4.19 -6.39
N PRO A 103 -25.12 -3.52 -7.02
CA PRO A 103 -24.82 -2.55 -8.08
C PRO A 103 -24.07 -1.31 -7.55
N PHE A 104 -23.05 -0.90 -8.27
CA PHE A 104 -22.21 0.26 -7.91
C PHE A 104 -23.02 1.55 -7.71
N TYR A 105 -24.06 1.81 -8.52
CA TYR A 105 -24.88 3.02 -8.40
C TYR A 105 -25.65 3.13 -7.06
N ASN A 106 -25.67 2.07 -6.25
CA ASN A 106 -26.23 2.10 -4.88
C ASN A 106 -25.21 2.56 -3.85
N THR A 107 -23.98 2.87 -4.23
CA THR A 107 -22.95 3.39 -3.30
C THR A 107 -23.49 4.60 -2.55
N SER A 108 -23.48 4.54 -1.22
CA SER A 108 -23.93 5.64 -0.39
C SER A 108 -22.92 6.81 -0.40
N ARG A 109 -23.43 8.04 -0.20
CA ARG A 109 -22.55 9.21 -0.08
C ARG A 109 -21.57 9.05 1.08
N ALA A 110 -22.03 8.54 2.21
CA ALA A 110 -21.19 8.33 3.39
C ALA A 110 -20.11 7.27 3.15
N GLY A 111 -20.46 6.13 2.53
CA GLY A 111 -19.49 5.08 2.18
C GLY A 111 -18.47 5.55 1.13
N PHE A 112 -18.93 6.36 0.15
CA PHE A 112 -18.03 6.99 -0.82
C PHE A 112 -17.00 7.90 -0.12
N HIS A 113 -17.47 8.80 0.76
CA HIS A 113 -16.58 9.71 1.49
C HIS A 113 -15.58 8.93 2.35
N LEU A 114 -16.04 7.92 3.10
CA LEU A 114 -15.20 7.12 3.97
C LEU A 114 -14.10 6.37 3.16
N ALA A 115 -14.46 5.76 2.03
CA ALA A 115 -13.51 5.07 1.18
C ALA A 115 -12.46 6.03 0.58
N MET A 116 -12.88 7.20 0.14
CA MET A 116 -11.98 8.23 -0.40
C MET A 116 -11.07 8.82 0.67
N ASP A 117 -11.60 9.09 1.85
CA ASP A 117 -10.86 9.65 2.98
C ASP A 117 -9.73 8.69 3.41
N ILE A 118 -10.09 7.46 3.78
CA ILE A 118 -9.12 6.49 4.31
C ILE A 118 -8.19 5.95 3.22
N SER A 119 -8.68 5.73 1.99
CA SER A 119 -7.87 5.06 0.97
C SER A 119 -7.13 5.99 0.03
N VAL A 120 -7.44 7.28 0.02
CA VAL A 120 -6.85 8.27 -0.91
C VAL A 120 -6.27 9.47 -0.16
N TYR A 121 -7.12 10.19 0.58
CA TYR A 121 -6.68 11.41 1.26
C TYR A 121 -5.60 11.13 2.30
N SER A 122 -5.67 9.99 2.98
CA SER A 122 -4.64 9.56 3.92
C SER A 122 -3.23 9.56 3.33
N PHE A 123 -3.08 9.16 2.05
CA PHE A 123 -1.78 9.22 1.38
C PHE A 123 -1.30 10.66 1.18
N ILE A 124 -2.21 11.57 0.81
CA ILE A 124 -1.92 13.01 0.68
C ILE A 124 -1.59 13.60 2.06
N GLY A 125 -2.37 13.26 3.08
CA GLY A 125 -2.15 13.71 4.46
C GLY A 125 -0.80 13.26 5.02
N LEU A 126 -0.45 11.99 4.84
CA LEU A 126 0.87 11.47 5.20
C LEU A 126 1.98 12.15 4.41
N ALA A 127 1.84 12.29 3.09
CA ALA A 127 2.84 12.97 2.26
C ALA A 127 3.08 14.40 2.75
N ARG A 128 2.02 15.15 3.07
CA ARG A 128 2.10 16.51 3.62
C ARG A 128 2.83 16.55 4.97
N ALA A 129 2.47 15.67 5.90
CA ALA A 129 3.04 15.67 7.25
C ALA A 129 4.51 15.24 7.27
N PHE A 130 4.88 14.30 6.39
CA PHE A 130 6.23 13.75 6.34
C PHE A 130 7.17 14.45 5.35
N GLN A 131 6.68 15.31 4.45
CA GLN A 131 7.52 16.06 3.51
C GLN A 131 8.71 16.76 4.19
N PRO A 132 8.55 17.49 5.32
CA PRO A 132 9.68 18.15 5.97
C PRO A 132 10.71 17.19 6.58
N LEU A 133 10.32 15.91 6.78
CA LEU A 133 11.15 14.87 7.37
C LEU A 133 11.82 13.98 6.33
N MET A 134 11.44 14.08 5.06
CA MET A 134 12.05 13.26 4.00
C MET A 134 13.46 13.75 3.67
N ASN A 135 14.37 12.81 3.47
CA ASN A 135 15.68 13.07 2.88
C ASN A 135 15.57 13.32 1.37
N GLU A 136 16.45 14.16 0.82
CA GLU A 136 16.63 14.27 -0.63
C GLU A 136 16.95 12.87 -1.21
N GLY A 137 16.32 12.50 -2.31
CA GLY A 137 16.45 11.18 -2.92
C GLY A 137 15.58 10.09 -2.28
N GLY A 138 14.74 10.47 -1.32
CA GLY A 138 13.79 9.57 -0.68
C GLY A 138 12.73 8.99 -1.62
N ALA A 139 11.91 8.08 -1.10
CA ALA A 139 10.86 7.44 -1.87
C ALA A 139 9.56 7.26 -1.06
N MET A 140 8.43 7.47 -1.73
CA MET A 140 7.10 7.12 -1.22
C MET A 140 6.48 6.06 -2.12
N VAL A 141 5.86 5.05 -1.53
CA VAL A 141 5.15 3.99 -2.28
C VAL A 141 3.78 3.75 -1.67
N THR A 142 2.76 3.62 -2.53
CA THR A 142 1.40 3.22 -2.11
C THR A 142 0.95 1.95 -2.81
N MET A 143 -0.08 1.28 -2.26
CA MET A 143 -0.64 0.04 -2.78
C MET A 143 -1.96 0.30 -3.49
N THR A 144 -2.01 0.01 -4.79
CA THR A 144 -3.22 0.08 -5.62
C THR A 144 -3.65 -1.29 -6.11
N TYR A 145 -4.66 -1.34 -6.96
CA TYR A 145 -5.21 -2.58 -7.50
C TYR A 145 -5.78 -2.34 -8.90
N HIS A 146 -5.73 -3.35 -9.74
CA HIS A 146 -6.22 -3.36 -11.13
C HIS A 146 -7.66 -2.84 -11.29
N GLY A 147 -8.49 -2.93 -10.26
CA GLY A 147 -9.82 -2.33 -10.20
C GLY A 147 -9.86 -0.80 -10.42
N SER A 148 -8.72 -0.10 -10.41
CA SER A 148 -8.58 1.31 -10.79
C SER A 148 -8.81 1.55 -12.29
N THR A 149 -8.46 0.59 -13.14
CA THR A 149 -8.49 0.70 -14.61
C THR A 149 -9.51 -0.22 -15.27
N LYS A 150 -9.92 -1.29 -14.60
CA LYS A 150 -10.88 -2.29 -15.07
C LYS A 150 -11.97 -2.53 -14.03
N VAL A 151 -13.18 -2.84 -14.52
CA VAL A 151 -14.27 -3.22 -13.62
C VAL A 151 -13.98 -4.57 -13.00
N THR A 152 -13.87 -4.56 -11.66
CA THR A 152 -13.80 -5.78 -10.86
C THR A 152 -15.13 -5.92 -10.09
N PRO A 153 -15.94 -6.95 -10.33
CA PRO A 153 -17.18 -7.16 -9.61
C PRO A 153 -16.96 -7.17 -8.08
N ASN A 154 -17.87 -6.57 -7.33
CA ASN A 154 -17.80 -6.45 -5.86
C ASN A 154 -16.61 -5.62 -5.32
N TYR A 155 -15.91 -4.89 -6.18
CA TYR A 155 -14.88 -3.95 -5.74
C TYR A 155 -15.41 -2.51 -5.67
N ASN A 156 -16.40 -2.17 -6.46
CA ASN A 156 -17.24 -0.97 -6.43
C ASN A 156 -16.47 0.33 -6.08
N VAL A 157 -16.84 0.97 -4.96
CA VAL A 157 -16.24 2.24 -4.51
C VAL A 157 -14.73 2.17 -4.35
N MET A 158 -14.17 1.00 -4.01
CA MET A 158 -12.72 0.84 -3.92
C MET A 158 -12.03 0.96 -5.28
N GLY A 159 -12.67 0.58 -6.39
CA GLY A 159 -12.13 0.82 -7.72
C GLY A 159 -11.95 2.30 -8.00
N ILE A 160 -12.94 3.12 -7.64
CA ILE A 160 -12.87 4.58 -7.75
C ILE A 160 -11.77 5.15 -6.84
N ALA A 161 -11.70 4.66 -5.58
CA ALA A 161 -10.65 5.09 -4.64
C ALA A 161 -9.24 4.75 -5.18
N LYS A 162 -9.05 3.56 -5.76
CA LYS A 162 -7.74 3.19 -6.34
C LYS A 162 -7.40 4.02 -7.58
N ALA A 163 -8.36 4.36 -8.43
CA ALA A 163 -8.14 5.28 -9.56
C ALA A 163 -7.72 6.68 -9.07
N ALA A 164 -8.38 7.20 -8.05
CA ALA A 164 -8.02 8.47 -7.43
C ALA A 164 -6.64 8.41 -6.74
N LEU A 165 -6.30 7.29 -6.08
CA LEU A 165 -4.98 7.09 -5.46
C LEU A 165 -3.86 7.08 -6.49
N GLU A 166 -4.06 6.45 -7.65
CA GLU A 166 -3.11 6.46 -8.76
C GLU A 166 -2.94 7.86 -9.37
N ALA A 167 -4.03 8.62 -9.49
CA ALA A 167 -3.95 10.02 -9.88
C ALA A 167 -3.15 10.83 -8.85
N SER A 168 -3.44 10.68 -7.56
CA SER A 168 -2.72 11.34 -6.46
C SER A 168 -1.23 11.01 -6.46
N THR A 169 -0.86 9.76 -6.77
CA THR A 169 0.54 9.33 -6.93
C THR A 169 1.27 10.18 -7.97
N ARG A 170 0.65 10.44 -9.13
CA ARG A 170 1.25 11.26 -10.19
C ARG A 170 1.39 12.74 -9.79
N TYR A 171 0.38 13.32 -9.13
CA TYR A 171 0.47 14.69 -8.63
C TYR A 171 1.53 14.86 -7.55
N LEU A 172 1.58 13.93 -6.58
CA LEU A 172 2.62 13.93 -5.55
C LEU A 172 4.02 13.74 -6.15
N ALA A 173 4.18 12.87 -7.17
CA ALA A 173 5.43 12.69 -7.87
C ALA A 173 5.92 13.98 -8.54
N PHE A 174 5.01 14.77 -9.12
CA PHE A 174 5.32 16.08 -9.69
C PHE A 174 5.77 17.07 -8.61
N ASP A 175 5.01 17.18 -7.51
CA ASP A 175 5.28 18.14 -6.43
C ASP A 175 6.62 17.83 -5.73
N PHE A 176 6.86 16.58 -5.39
CA PHE A 176 8.05 16.12 -4.67
C PHE A 176 9.31 15.96 -5.56
N GLY A 177 9.14 15.99 -6.87
CA GLY A 177 10.25 15.82 -7.82
C GLY A 177 11.34 16.90 -7.67
N LYS A 178 11.00 18.11 -7.25
CA LYS A 178 11.95 19.21 -6.99
C LYS A 178 12.90 18.88 -5.84
N GLU A 179 12.45 18.08 -4.88
CA GLU A 179 13.21 17.61 -3.73
C GLU A 179 13.87 16.23 -4.01
N LYS A 180 13.78 15.76 -5.27
CA LYS A 180 14.25 14.45 -5.73
C LYS A 180 13.63 13.27 -4.97
N ILE A 181 12.48 13.49 -4.33
CA ILE A 181 11.69 12.43 -3.70
C ILE A 181 10.82 11.78 -4.77
N ARG A 182 10.88 10.46 -4.87
CA ARG A 182 10.14 9.67 -5.84
C ARG A 182 8.84 9.16 -5.23
N VAL A 183 7.75 9.18 -5.98
CA VAL A 183 6.44 8.72 -5.52
C VAL A 183 5.87 7.75 -6.54
N ASN A 184 5.62 6.51 -6.15
CA ASN A 184 5.15 5.45 -7.03
C ASN A 184 4.02 4.64 -6.36
N ALA A 185 3.31 3.85 -7.15
CA ALA A 185 2.32 2.89 -6.66
C ALA A 185 2.61 1.48 -7.17
N ILE A 186 2.20 0.48 -6.40
CA ILE A 186 2.24 -0.93 -6.81
C ILE A 186 0.82 -1.42 -6.96
N SER A 187 0.46 -1.84 -8.17
CA SER A 187 -0.79 -2.53 -8.46
C SER A 187 -0.59 -4.03 -8.27
N ALA A 188 -0.91 -4.51 -7.07
CA ALA A 188 -0.76 -5.90 -6.71
C ALA A 188 -1.94 -6.75 -7.20
N GLY A 189 -1.70 -7.97 -7.60
CA GLY A 189 -2.75 -8.97 -7.79
C GLY A 189 -3.50 -9.30 -6.48
N PRO A 190 -4.54 -10.12 -6.52
CA PRO A 190 -5.31 -10.45 -5.33
C PRO A 190 -4.47 -11.27 -4.33
N ILE A 191 -4.36 -10.78 -3.11
CA ILE A 191 -3.62 -11.43 -2.01
C ILE A 191 -4.59 -11.68 -0.86
N ARG A 192 -4.47 -12.81 -0.17
CA ARG A 192 -5.33 -13.22 0.97
C ARG A 192 -5.01 -12.41 2.23
N THR A 193 -5.22 -11.11 2.19
CA THR A 193 -5.08 -10.20 3.33
C THR A 193 -6.39 -10.05 4.11
N LEU A 194 -6.33 -9.46 5.30
CA LEU A 194 -7.52 -9.14 6.08
C LEU A 194 -8.49 -8.22 5.32
N ALA A 195 -7.96 -7.23 4.61
CA ALA A 195 -8.76 -6.30 3.80
C ALA A 195 -9.43 -7.01 2.61
N ALA A 196 -8.70 -7.86 1.89
CA ALA A 196 -9.23 -8.61 0.75
C ALA A 196 -10.36 -9.58 1.11
N MET A 197 -10.36 -10.12 2.33
CA MET A 197 -11.45 -10.97 2.83
C MET A 197 -12.78 -10.22 3.03
N GLY A 198 -12.78 -8.90 2.95
CA GLY A 198 -13.99 -8.07 2.93
C GLY A 198 -14.69 -8.02 1.57
N VAL A 199 -14.00 -8.32 0.49
CA VAL A 199 -14.52 -8.31 -0.89
C VAL A 199 -15.41 -9.55 -1.09
N GLY A 200 -16.61 -9.36 -1.67
CA GLY A 200 -17.51 -10.47 -1.99
C GLY A 200 -16.89 -11.41 -3.01
N ASP A 201 -17.19 -12.71 -2.88
CA ASP A 201 -16.73 -13.77 -3.80
C ASP A 201 -15.22 -13.84 -4.03
N PHE A 202 -14.43 -13.39 -3.03
CA PHE A 202 -12.96 -13.34 -3.13
C PHE A 202 -12.33 -14.67 -3.57
N LYS A 203 -12.85 -15.82 -3.12
CA LYS A 203 -12.31 -17.14 -3.52
C LYS A 203 -12.43 -17.39 -5.02
N THR A 204 -13.59 -17.08 -5.60
CA THR A 204 -13.85 -17.22 -7.03
C THR A 204 -12.97 -16.29 -7.84
N MET A 205 -12.87 -15.02 -7.41
CA MET A 205 -11.99 -14.03 -8.02
C MET A 205 -10.51 -14.47 -7.96
N TYR A 206 -10.06 -14.97 -6.81
CA TYR A 206 -8.68 -15.43 -6.59
C TYR A 206 -8.31 -16.60 -7.52
N LYS A 207 -9.25 -17.56 -7.73
CA LYS A 207 -9.03 -18.66 -8.65
C LYS A 207 -9.07 -18.21 -10.11
N ALA A 208 -10.05 -17.38 -10.49
CA ALA A 208 -10.14 -16.84 -11.84
C ALA A 208 -8.89 -16.03 -12.22
N PHE A 209 -8.30 -15.33 -11.26
CA PHE A 209 -7.06 -14.59 -11.48
C PHE A 209 -5.89 -15.54 -11.77
N GLU A 210 -5.72 -16.60 -10.98
CA GLU A 210 -4.71 -17.64 -11.20
C GLU A 210 -4.85 -18.29 -12.58
N ASP A 211 -6.10 -18.61 -12.97
CA ASP A 211 -6.38 -19.27 -14.24
C ASP A 211 -6.14 -18.36 -15.47
N MET A 212 -6.32 -17.04 -15.31
CA MET A 212 -6.18 -16.06 -16.39
C MET A 212 -4.80 -15.43 -16.50
N ALA A 213 -4.06 -15.37 -15.40
CA ALA A 213 -2.74 -14.71 -15.39
C ALA A 213 -1.73 -15.52 -16.22
N PRO A 214 -0.90 -14.87 -17.07
CA PRO A 214 0.11 -15.55 -17.89
C PRO A 214 1.05 -16.49 -17.14
N LEU A 215 1.39 -16.17 -15.86
CA LEU A 215 2.22 -17.06 -15.05
C LEU A 215 1.43 -18.16 -14.32
N HIS A 216 0.09 -18.16 -14.43
CA HIS A 216 -0.81 -19.12 -13.77
C HIS A 216 -0.57 -19.24 -12.25
N GLU A 217 -0.18 -18.16 -11.63
CA GLU A 217 0.12 -18.08 -10.20
C GLU A 217 -0.47 -16.80 -9.60
N ASN A 218 -0.96 -16.90 -8.37
CA ASN A 218 -1.30 -15.73 -7.60
C ASN A 218 -0.04 -15.14 -6.94
N VAL A 219 0.00 -13.82 -6.85
CA VAL A 219 1.10 -13.11 -6.18
C VAL A 219 1.05 -13.30 -4.66
N THR A 220 2.21 -13.24 -4.05
CA THR A 220 2.40 -13.27 -2.60
C THR A 220 2.63 -11.85 -2.04
N THR A 221 2.54 -11.71 -0.73
CA THR A 221 2.95 -10.46 -0.06
C THR A 221 4.44 -10.18 -0.23
N GLU A 222 5.26 -11.22 -0.36
CA GLU A 222 6.71 -11.10 -0.56
C GLU A 222 7.05 -10.55 -1.96
N ASP A 223 6.33 -10.97 -3.02
CA ASP A 223 6.51 -10.43 -4.37
C ASP A 223 6.25 -8.92 -4.41
N VAL A 224 5.19 -8.48 -3.73
CA VAL A 224 4.86 -7.05 -3.60
C VAL A 224 5.91 -6.33 -2.77
N ALA A 225 6.40 -6.93 -1.70
CA ALA A 225 7.44 -6.35 -0.85
C ALA A 225 8.78 -6.20 -1.59
N ASN A 226 9.14 -7.16 -2.45
CA ASN A 226 10.32 -7.09 -3.30
C ASN A 226 10.20 -5.99 -4.37
N ALA A 227 9.01 -5.78 -4.94
CA ALA A 227 8.73 -4.65 -5.82
C ALA A 227 8.83 -3.31 -5.07
N ALA A 228 8.34 -3.24 -3.83
CA ALA A 228 8.50 -2.08 -2.98
C ALA A 228 9.99 -1.81 -2.67
N LEU A 229 10.77 -2.84 -2.40
CA LEU A 229 12.22 -2.75 -2.21
C LEU A 229 12.90 -2.14 -3.45
N PHE A 230 12.56 -2.60 -4.65
CA PHE A 230 13.06 -2.01 -5.89
C PHE A 230 12.70 -0.52 -5.99
N LEU A 231 11.41 -0.17 -5.83
CA LEU A 231 10.93 1.21 -5.95
C LEU A 231 11.48 2.14 -4.86
N CYS A 232 11.87 1.63 -3.71
CA CYS A 232 12.41 2.40 -2.59
C CYS A 232 13.95 2.44 -2.57
N SER A 233 14.62 1.64 -3.39
CA SER A 233 16.09 1.61 -3.50
C SER A 233 16.61 2.51 -4.62
N ASP A 234 17.94 2.70 -4.67
CA ASP A 234 18.63 3.45 -5.72
C ASP A 234 18.53 2.77 -7.11
N MET A 235 18.11 1.49 -7.16
CA MET A 235 17.86 0.77 -8.43
C MET A 235 16.78 1.45 -9.28
N SER A 236 15.83 2.16 -8.65
CA SER A 236 14.76 2.89 -9.31
C SER A 236 14.94 4.42 -9.29
N ALA A 237 16.18 4.90 -9.22
CA ALA A 237 16.51 6.32 -9.03
C ALA A 237 15.92 7.30 -10.07
N ARG A 238 15.39 6.81 -11.17
CA ARG A 238 14.74 7.61 -12.23
C ARG A 238 13.29 7.20 -12.49
N THR A 239 12.67 6.46 -11.55
CA THR A 239 11.28 6.00 -11.63
C THR A 239 10.44 6.78 -10.63
N THR A 240 9.52 7.61 -11.12
CA THR A 240 8.54 8.36 -10.30
C THR A 240 7.24 8.56 -11.06
N GLY A 241 6.11 8.59 -10.37
CA GLY A 241 4.78 8.67 -10.96
C GLY A 241 4.30 7.36 -11.60
N GLU A 242 5.04 6.27 -11.41
CA GLU A 242 4.78 4.96 -12.03
C GLU A 242 3.76 4.15 -11.22
N ILE A 243 2.97 3.37 -11.94
CA ILE A 243 2.10 2.33 -11.39
C ILE A 243 2.66 0.98 -11.81
N LEU A 244 3.45 0.37 -10.96
CA LEU A 244 4.11 -0.91 -11.21
C LEU A 244 3.16 -2.08 -10.96
N TYR A 245 2.87 -2.86 -11.99
CA TYR A 245 2.04 -4.06 -11.86
C TYR A 245 2.86 -5.23 -11.32
N VAL A 246 2.35 -5.85 -10.25
CA VAL A 246 2.86 -7.09 -9.66
C VAL A 246 1.65 -8.03 -9.55
N ASP A 247 1.31 -8.68 -10.66
CA ASP A 247 0.04 -9.38 -10.83
C ASP A 247 0.13 -10.60 -11.76
N SER A 248 1.32 -11.22 -11.86
CA SER A 248 1.57 -12.38 -12.73
C SER A 248 1.19 -12.15 -14.21
N GLY A 249 1.13 -10.88 -14.64
CA GLY A 249 0.76 -10.49 -16.00
C GLY A 249 -0.75 -10.38 -16.24
N TYR A 250 -1.58 -10.51 -15.22
CA TYR A 250 -3.04 -10.44 -15.37
C TYR A 250 -3.53 -9.16 -16.08
N ASN A 251 -2.91 -8.02 -15.80
CA ASN A 251 -3.33 -6.72 -16.34
C ASN A 251 -3.29 -6.62 -17.86
N ILE A 252 -2.47 -7.45 -18.54
CA ILE A 252 -2.37 -7.44 -20.01
C ILE A 252 -3.41 -8.31 -20.71
N MET A 253 -4.15 -9.14 -19.93
CA MET A 253 -5.12 -10.07 -20.48
C MET A 253 -6.41 -9.36 -20.90
N GLY A 254 -6.85 -9.60 -22.12
CA GLY A 254 -8.12 -9.10 -22.64
C GLY A 254 -9.27 -10.08 -22.47
N VAL A 255 -9.00 -11.38 -22.63
CA VAL A 255 -9.98 -12.47 -22.49
C VAL A 255 -9.31 -13.68 -21.84
N PRO A 256 -10.07 -14.55 -21.14
CA PRO A 256 -9.55 -15.83 -20.67
C PRO A 256 -9.04 -16.70 -21.81
N GLU A 257 -8.02 -17.49 -21.57
CA GLU A 257 -7.61 -18.54 -22.49
C GLU A 257 -8.74 -19.59 -22.56
N ALA A 258 -9.06 -20.03 -23.78
CA ALA A 258 -10.05 -21.08 -23.96
C ALA A 258 -9.49 -22.38 -23.33
N VAL A 259 -10.19 -22.90 -22.31
CA VAL A 259 -9.87 -24.23 -21.78
C VAL A 259 -10.16 -25.24 -22.90
N PRO A 260 -9.19 -26.05 -23.34
CA PRO A 260 -9.47 -27.14 -24.28
C PRO A 260 -10.53 -28.08 -23.67
N GLU A 261 -11.53 -28.46 -24.42
CA GLU A 261 -12.58 -29.46 -24.05
C GLU A 261 -11.96 -30.81 -23.68
#